data_a9a1daa1bd798a984cd0cfaadc9f2204
#
_entry.id   a9a1daa1bd798a984cd0cfaadc9f2204
#
_cell.length_a   1.000
_cell.length_b   1.000
_cell.length_c   1.000
_cell.angle_alpha   90.00
_cell.angle_beta   90.00
_cell.angle_gamma   90.00
#
_symmetry.space_group_name_H-M   'P 1'
#
loop_
_entity.id
_entity.type
_entity.pdbx_description
1 polymer ?
#
loop_
_entity_poly.entity_id
_entity_poly.type
_entity_poly.pdbx_seq_one_letter_code
_entity_poly.pdbx_strand_id
1 'polypeptide(L)'
;MTVFFLDGDLIMTYKRLVIVTGLSGAGKTQAVRSLEDLGFFCVDNLPPTLMPKFVDLCTQSKKDIDNIALVVDVRGREFFNALSEVLNDLDRLNVRYEILFLEASRETLIRRFKETRRSHPLGVDGDVLHWIDEERNRLQDIRGRAHKIIDTSN
;
A
#
# COMPACT_ATOMS: atom_id res chain seq x y z
N MET A 1 16.47 -8.65 -6.12
CA MET A 1 17.23 -7.58 -6.78
C MET A 1 17.11 -7.74 -8.28
N THR A 2 16.67 -6.71 -8.96
CA THR A 2 16.59 -6.74 -10.42
C THR A 2 17.79 -5.99 -10.97
N VAL A 3 18.70 -6.70 -11.60
CA VAL A 3 19.89 -6.14 -12.17
C VAL A 3 19.76 -6.28 -13.68
N PHE A 4 19.88 -5.18 -14.41
CA PHE A 4 19.87 -5.18 -15.86
C PHE A 4 21.24 -4.75 -16.38
N PHE A 5 21.69 -5.40 -17.45
CA PHE A 5 22.85 -4.96 -18.20
C PHE A 5 22.36 -4.36 -19.52
N LEU A 6 22.69 -3.10 -19.74
CA LEU A 6 22.44 -2.41 -20.99
C LEU A 6 23.77 -1.88 -21.51
N ASP A 7 24.14 -2.28 -22.73
CA ASP A 7 25.40 -1.88 -23.37
C ASP A 7 26.65 -2.18 -22.53
N GLY A 8 26.59 -3.26 -21.74
CA GLY A 8 27.70 -3.65 -20.88
C GLY A 8 27.75 -2.93 -19.54
N ASP A 9 26.86 -1.95 -19.31
CA ASP A 9 26.79 -1.23 -18.05
C ASP A 9 25.75 -1.84 -17.12
N LEU A 10 26.08 -1.91 -15.85
CA LEU A 10 25.20 -2.40 -14.80
C LEU A 10 24.19 -1.32 -14.45
N ILE A 11 22.93 -1.54 -14.82
CA ILE A 11 21.83 -0.66 -14.39
C ILE A 11 21.16 -1.30 -13.19
N MET A 12 21.34 -0.68 -12.03
CA MET A 12 20.66 -1.11 -10.80
C MET A 12 19.33 -0.37 -10.67
N THR A 13 18.25 -1.12 -10.82
CA THR A 13 16.91 -0.65 -10.45
C THR A 13 16.68 -0.97 -8.97
N TYR A 14 15.58 -0.44 -8.39
CA TYR A 14 15.21 -0.77 -7.02
C TYR A 14 15.13 -2.29 -6.84
N LYS A 15 15.49 -2.79 -5.66
CA LYS A 15 15.46 -4.23 -5.37
C LYS A 15 14.04 -4.71 -5.15
N ARG A 16 13.25 -3.95 -4.41
CA ARG A 16 11.86 -4.30 -4.08
C ARG A 16 10.98 -3.07 -4.04
N LEU A 17 9.80 -3.20 -4.61
CA LEU A 17 8.73 -2.21 -4.48
C LEU A 17 7.57 -2.89 -3.77
N VAL A 18 7.23 -2.40 -2.60
CA VAL A 18 6.12 -2.93 -1.80
C VAL A 18 5.03 -1.85 -1.72
N ILE A 19 3.83 -2.22 -2.10
CA ILE A 19 2.66 -1.36 -1.97
C ILE A 19 1.88 -1.83 -0.75
N VAL A 20 1.79 -0.98 0.26
CA VAL A 20 1.10 -1.30 1.51
C VAL A 20 -0.26 -0.64 1.49
N THR A 21 -1.28 -1.44 1.62
CA THR A 21 -2.66 -0.95 1.73
C THR A 21 -3.44 -1.85 2.69
N GLY A 22 -4.70 -1.58 2.86
CA GLY A 22 -5.53 -2.39 3.75
C GLY A 22 -6.61 -1.59 4.43
N LEU A 23 -7.28 -2.26 5.36
CA LEU A 23 -8.39 -1.67 6.10
C LEU A 23 -7.91 -0.56 7.04
N SER A 24 -8.75 0.46 7.21
CA SER A 24 -8.50 1.50 8.20
C SER A 24 -8.43 0.88 9.60
N GLY A 25 -7.38 1.22 10.33
CA GLY A 25 -7.15 0.66 11.66
C GLY A 25 -6.44 -0.70 11.67
N ALA A 26 -6.05 -1.24 10.52
CA ALA A 26 -5.40 -2.54 10.44
C ALA A 26 -3.89 -2.49 10.70
N GLY A 27 -3.32 -1.31 10.96
CA GLY A 27 -1.91 -1.22 11.37
C GLY A 27 -0.95 -0.77 10.30
N LYS A 28 -1.39 -0.02 9.30
CA LYS A 28 -0.52 0.48 8.22
C LYS A 28 0.66 1.30 8.76
N THR A 29 0.43 2.13 9.78
CA THR A 29 1.48 2.93 10.40
C THR A 29 2.57 2.05 11.04
N GLN A 30 2.18 0.98 11.72
CA GLN A 30 3.12 0.04 12.30
C GLN A 30 3.90 -0.72 11.24
N ALA A 31 3.23 -1.07 10.14
CA ALA A 31 3.90 -1.73 9.01
C ALA A 31 4.96 -0.82 8.40
N VAL A 32 4.68 0.48 8.26
CA VAL A 32 5.64 1.47 7.77
C VAL A 32 6.88 1.50 8.67
N ARG A 33 6.68 1.57 9.98
CA ARG A 33 7.80 1.58 10.93
C ARG A 33 8.66 0.33 10.83
N SER A 34 8.01 -0.82 10.71
CA SER A 34 8.72 -2.09 10.54
C SER A 34 9.53 -2.13 9.25
N LEU A 35 8.97 -1.62 8.17
CA LEU A 35 9.66 -1.56 6.87
C LEU A 35 10.83 -0.56 6.92
N GLU A 36 10.67 0.58 7.58
CA GLU A 36 11.75 1.53 7.77
C GLU A 36 12.91 0.90 8.57
N ASP A 37 12.59 0.13 9.61
CA ASP A 37 13.59 -0.59 10.40
C ASP A 37 14.34 -1.63 9.57
N LEU A 38 13.70 -2.16 8.53
CA LEU A 38 14.31 -3.09 7.60
C LEU A 38 15.09 -2.40 6.46
N GLY A 39 15.14 -1.08 6.48
CA GLY A 39 15.89 -0.31 5.50
C GLY A 39 15.09 0.13 4.28
N PHE A 40 13.78 0.00 4.30
CA PHE A 40 12.93 0.49 3.21
C PHE A 40 12.80 2.02 3.27
N PHE A 41 12.83 2.62 2.08
CA PHE A 41 12.42 4.01 1.92
C PHE A 41 10.91 4.05 1.82
N CYS A 42 10.24 4.62 2.81
CA CYS A 42 8.78 4.59 2.90
C CYS A 42 8.19 5.94 2.55
N VAL A 43 7.17 5.92 1.70
CA VAL A 43 6.36 7.10 1.38
C VAL A 43 4.94 6.81 1.81
N ASP A 44 4.44 7.62 2.73
CA ASP A 44 3.07 7.50 3.24
C ASP A 44 2.15 8.48 2.52
N ASN A 45 0.89 8.09 2.39
CA ASN A 45 -0.16 8.93 1.80
C ASN A 45 0.09 9.35 0.35
N LEU A 46 0.78 8.53 -0.40
CA LEU A 46 1.00 8.83 -1.82
C LEU A 46 -0.29 8.62 -2.62
N PRO A 47 -0.78 9.63 -3.33
CA PRO A 47 -1.92 9.43 -4.23
C PRO A 47 -1.57 8.40 -5.31
N PRO A 48 -2.47 7.46 -5.62
CA PRO A 48 -2.18 6.42 -6.61
C PRO A 48 -1.69 6.96 -7.94
N THR A 49 -2.23 8.07 -8.41
CA THR A 49 -1.87 8.69 -9.69
C THR A 49 -0.41 9.15 -9.75
N LEU A 50 0.23 9.36 -8.60
CA LEU A 50 1.63 9.78 -8.54
C LEU A 50 2.60 8.61 -8.44
N MET A 51 2.10 7.38 -8.27
CA MET A 51 2.96 6.21 -8.10
C MET A 51 3.88 5.95 -9.29
N PRO A 52 3.40 5.98 -10.55
CA PRO A 52 4.27 5.70 -11.68
C PRO A 52 5.40 6.72 -11.79
N LYS A 53 5.09 8.00 -11.57
CA LYS A 53 6.10 9.06 -11.61
C LYS A 53 7.12 8.92 -10.48
N PHE A 54 6.66 8.56 -9.28
CA PHE A 54 7.56 8.33 -8.15
C PHE A 54 8.50 7.16 -8.42
N VAL A 55 7.97 6.04 -8.92
CA VAL A 55 8.77 4.87 -9.29
C VAL A 55 9.80 5.24 -10.35
N ASP A 56 9.40 5.99 -11.37
CA ASP A 56 10.28 6.45 -12.43
C ASP A 56 11.43 7.31 -11.88
N LEU A 57 11.11 8.26 -10.98
CA LEU A 57 12.13 9.08 -10.33
C LEU A 57 13.12 8.25 -9.52
N CYS A 58 12.65 7.22 -8.83
CA CYS A 58 13.50 6.33 -8.06
C CYS A 58 14.43 5.52 -8.94
N THR A 59 13.97 5.08 -10.12
CA THR A 59 14.79 4.33 -11.06
C THR A 59 15.84 5.20 -11.75
N GLN A 60 15.56 6.48 -11.90
CA GLN A 60 16.50 7.44 -12.51
C GLN A 60 17.50 8.02 -11.50
N SER A 61 17.23 7.84 -10.21
CA SER A 61 18.09 8.38 -9.17
C SER A 61 19.42 7.62 -9.13
N LYS A 62 20.52 8.38 -9.07
CA LYS A 62 21.85 7.82 -8.86
C LYS A 62 22.08 7.38 -7.42
N LYS A 63 21.11 7.65 -6.52
CA LYS A 63 21.17 7.19 -5.15
C LYS A 63 20.66 5.76 -5.07
N ASP A 64 21.33 4.93 -4.31
CA ASP A 64 20.97 3.52 -4.12
C ASP A 64 19.71 3.41 -3.25
N ILE A 65 18.55 3.67 -3.85
CA ILE A 65 17.27 3.37 -3.19
C ILE A 65 16.92 1.93 -3.58
N ASP A 66 17.28 1.00 -2.71
CA ASP A 66 17.13 -0.43 -3.01
C ASP A 66 15.71 -0.92 -2.76
N ASN A 67 15.12 -0.49 -1.67
CA ASN A 67 13.81 -0.99 -1.23
C ASN A 67 12.86 0.19 -1.00
N ILE A 68 11.72 0.15 -1.66
CA ILE A 68 10.72 1.21 -1.61
C ILE A 68 9.42 0.64 -1.12
N ALA A 69 8.80 1.31 -0.16
CA ALA A 69 7.46 0.98 0.32
C ALA A 69 6.56 2.19 0.12
N LEU A 70 5.49 1.99 -0.62
CA LEU A 70 4.48 3.03 -0.88
C LEU A 70 3.22 2.67 -0.11
N VAL A 71 2.83 3.53 0.81
CA VAL A 71 1.60 3.33 1.56
C VAL A 71 0.48 4.08 0.88
N VAL A 72 -0.50 3.35 0.40
CA VAL A 72 -1.64 3.90 -0.32
C VAL A 72 -2.88 3.72 0.53
N ASP A 73 -3.48 4.84 0.90
CA ASP A 73 -4.72 4.84 1.65
C ASP A 73 -5.87 5.01 0.66
N VAL A 74 -6.60 3.93 0.44
CA VAL A 74 -7.67 3.91 -0.55
C VAL A 74 -8.97 4.37 0.12
N ARG A 75 -9.19 5.68 0.11
CA ARG A 75 -10.42 6.28 0.62
C ARG A 75 -11.27 6.73 -0.56
N GLY A 76 -12.43 6.13 -0.68
CA GLY A 76 -13.36 6.48 -1.73
C GLY A 76 -13.12 5.79 -3.06
N ARG A 77 -14.15 5.83 -3.88
CA ARG A 77 -14.19 5.10 -5.15
C ARG A 77 -13.13 5.57 -6.14
N GLU A 78 -12.87 6.87 -6.17
CA GLU A 78 -11.92 7.45 -7.12
C GLU A 78 -10.50 6.93 -6.89
N PHE A 79 -10.07 6.89 -5.62
CA PHE A 79 -8.74 6.37 -5.28
C PHE A 79 -8.63 4.88 -5.57
N PHE A 80 -9.70 4.13 -5.32
CA PHE A 80 -9.74 2.71 -5.63
C PHE A 80 -9.54 2.46 -7.13
N ASN A 81 -10.30 3.16 -7.96
CA ASN A 81 -10.20 3.02 -9.42
C ASN A 81 -8.82 3.46 -9.90
N ALA A 82 -8.30 4.56 -9.36
CA ALA A 82 -6.97 5.06 -9.72
C ALA A 82 -5.88 4.05 -9.37
N LEU A 83 -5.96 3.42 -8.20
CA LEU A 83 -4.99 2.41 -7.80
C LEU A 83 -5.03 1.21 -8.75
N SER A 84 -6.21 0.73 -9.11
CA SER A 84 -6.36 -0.40 -10.03
C SER A 84 -5.76 -0.08 -11.40
N GLU A 85 -6.00 1.12 -11.92
CA GLU A 85 -5.42 1.56 -13.18
C GLU A 85 -3.89 1.65 -13.10
N VAL A 86 -3.37 2.20 -12.02
CA VAL A 86 -1.92 2.32 -11.82
C VAL A 86 -1.26 0.96 -11.75
N LEU A 87 -1.86 -0.01 -11.05
CA LEU A 87 -1.32 -1.36 -10.98
C LEU A 87 -1.29 -2.00 -12.37
N ASN A 88 -2.32 -1.80 -13.17
CA ASN A 88 -2.34 -2.28 -14.55
C ASN A 88 -1.26 -1.62 -15.40
N ASP A 89 -1.01 -0.33 -15.20
CA ASP A 89 0.07 0.39 -15.90
C ASP A 89 1.44 -0.15 -15.50
N LEU A 90 1.66 -0.42 -14.22
CA LEU A 90 2.91 -1.01 -13.76
C LEU A 90 3.11 -2.40 -14.35
N ASP A 91 2.05 -3.19 -14.45
CA ASP A 91 2.10 -4.51 -15.10
C ASP A 91 2.52 -4.39 -16.58
N ARG A 92 1.95 -3.42 -17.29
CA ARG A 92 2.29 -3.17 -18.70
C ARG A 92 3.73 -2.72 -18.88
N LEU A 93 4.27 -1.98 -17.94
CA LEU A 93 5.66 -1.52 -17.95
C LEU A 93 6.65 -2.56 -17.43
N ASN A 94 6.17 -3.74 -17.08
CA ASN A 94 6.96 -4.82 -16.48
C ASN A 94 7.65 -4.42 -15.19
N VAL A 95 7.07 -3.51 -14.43
CA VAL A 95 7.54 -3.12 -13.12
C VAL A 95 7.11 -4.17 -12.12
N ARG A 96 8.06 -4.77 -11.42
CA ARG A 96 7.75 -5.75 -10.38
C ARG A 96 7.38 -5.03 -9.09
N TYR A 97 6.27 -5.45 -8.51
CA TYR A 97 5.81 -4.94 -7.22
C TYR A 97 5.18 -6.06 -6.41
N GLU A 98 5.14 -5.86 -5.12
CA GLU A 98 4.43 -6.74 -4.20
C GLU A 98 3.38 -5.92 -3.46
N ILE A 99 2.17 -6.46 -3.33
CA ILE A 99 1.11 -5.82 -2.57
C ILE A 99 1.01 -6.51 -1.21
N LEU A 100 1.19 -5.71 -0.17
CA LEU A 100 1.00 -6.13 1.21
C LEU A 100 -0.35 -5.58 1.69
N PHE A 101 -1.28 -6.47 1.94
CA PHE A 101 -2.62 -6.09 2.40
C PHE A 101 -2.75 -6.40 3.89
N LEU A 102 -3.13 -5.37 4.65
CA LEU A 102 -3.33 -5.49 6.09
C LEU A 102 -4.82 -5.53 6.41
N GLU A 103 -5.20 -6.49 7.22
CA GLU A 103 -6.57 -6.62 7.67
C GLU A 103 -6.62 -7.01 9.15
N ALA A 104 -7.78 -6.89 9.74
CA ALA A 104 -8.04 -7.33 11.10
C ALA A 104 -9.52 -7.72 11.22
N SER A 105 -9.86 -8.47 12.25
CA SER A 105 -11.24 -8.84 12.50
C SER A 105 -12.11 -7.61 12.79
N ARG A 106 -13.42 -7.76 12.56
CA ARG A 106 -14.39 -6.70 12.85
C ARG A 106 -14.29 -6.22 14.30
N GLU A 107 -14.20 -7.16 15.21
CA GLU A 107 -14.12 -6.89 16.65
C GLU A 107 -12.85 -6.09 16.98
N THR A 108 -11.73 -6.49 16.39
CA THR A 108 -10.47 -5.78 16.58
C THR A 108 -10.53 -4.37 16.06
N LEU A 109 -11.08 -4.18 14.87
CA LEU A 109 -11.20 -2.85 14.24
C LEU A 109 -12.13 -1.95 15.06
N ILE A 110 -13.27 -2.48 15.52
CA ILE A 110 -14.19 -1.72 16.38
C ILE A 110 -13.48 -1.28 17.65
N ARG A 111 -12.76 -2.19 18.30
CA ARG A 111 -12.02 -1.88 19.52
C ARG A 111 -10.99 -0.78 19.26
N ARG A 112 -10.23 -0.88 18.18
CA ARG A 112 -9.21 0.12 17.84
C ARG A 112 -9.82 1.50 17.57
N PHE A 113 -10.95 1.57 16.89
CA PHE A 113 -11.65 2.84 16.67
C PHE A 113 -12.12 3.45 17.99
N LYS A 114 -12.64 2.65 18.91
CA LYS A 114 -13.05 3.12 20.22
C LYS A 114 -11.86 3.65 21.04
N GLU A 115 -10.75 2.95 21.00
CA GLU A 115 -9.53 3.33 21.73
C GLU A 115 -8.93 4.64 21.20
N THR A 116 -8.94 4.84 19.90
CA THR A 116 -8.36 6.02 19.26
C THR A 116 -9.37 7.17 19.16
N ARG A 117 -10.66 6.92 19.42
CA ARG A 117 -11.75 7.90 19.26
C ARG A 117 -11.78 8.53 17.88
N ARG A 118 -11.37 7.80 16.86
CA ARG A 118 -11.39 8.26 15.48
C ARG A 118 -12.67 7.81 14.80
N SER A 119 -13.21 8.71 13.96
CA SER A 119 -14.28 8.33 13.06
C SER A 119 -13.74 7.49 11.91
N HIS A 120 -14.51 6.51 11.44
CA HIS A 120 -14.13 5.76 10.26
C HIS A 120 -14.09 6.68 9.03
N PRO A 121 -13.07 6.57 8.15
CA PRO A 121 -12.95 7.46 6.97
C PRO A 121 -14.16 7.49 6.05
N LEU A 122 -14.94 6.41 6.00
CA LEU A 122 -16.14 6.32 5.15
C LEU A 122 -17.41 6.76 5.87
N GLY A 123 -17.37 7.03 7.18
CA GLY A 123 -18.53 7.38 8.00
C GLY A 123 -18.31 8.63 8.82
N VAL A 124 -19.33 9.48 8.89
CA VAL A 124 -19.27 10.71 9.65
C VAL A 124 -19.80 10.49 11.06
N ASP A 125 -20.90 9.79 11.19
CA ASP A 125 -21.52 9.45 12.46
C ASP A 125 -22.26 8.12 12.32
N GLY A 126 -22.23 7.29 13.34
CA GLY A 126 -23.11 6.17 13.44
C GLY A 126 -22.45 4.80 13.46
N ASP A 127 -22.96 3.89 12.68
CA ASP A 127 -22.60 2.47 12.78
C ASP A 127 -21.22 2.19 12.19
N VAL A 128 -20.23 2.18 13.06
CA VAL A 128 -18.83 1.85 12.70
C VAL A 128 -18.77 0.48 12.00
N LEU A 129 -19.58 -0.47 12.45
CA LEU A 129 -19.62 -1.79 11.87
C LEU A 129 -20.01 -1.77 10.38
N HIS A 130 -21.02 -0.97 10.05
CA HIS A 130 -21.44 -0.79 8.67
C HIS A 130 -20.31 -0.24 7.79
N TRP A 131 -19.60 0.76 8.29
CA TRP A 131 -18.51 1.37 7.55
C TRP A 131 -17.32 0.44 7.38
N ILE A 132 -17.01 -0.36 8.39
CA ILE A 132 -15.98 -1.40 8.31
C ILE A 132 -16.34 -2.42 7.23
N ASP A 133 -17.58 -2.90 7.21
CA ASP A 133 -18.04 -3.87 6.23
C ASP A 133 -18.01 -3.29 4.81
N GLU A 134 -18.43 -2.03 4.66
CA GLU A 134 -18.40 -1.38 3.36
C GLU A 134 -16.97 -1.20 2.83
N GLU A 135 -16.06 -0.77 3.69
CA GLU A 135 -14.65 -0.65 3.30
C GLU A 135 -14.08 -2.01 2.90
N ARG A 136 -14.39 -3.05 3.68
CA ARG A 136 -13.95 -4.41 3.37
C ARG A 136 -14.45 -4.86 2.00
N ASN A 137 -15.70 -4.59 1.68
CA ASN A 137 -16.26 -4.92 0.37
C ASN A 137 -15.60 -4.14 -0.76
N ARG A 138 -15.31 -2.87 -0.56
CA ARG A 138 -14.65 -2.03 -1.57
C ARG A 138 -13.22 -2.50 -1.85
N LEU A 139 -12.53 -3.03 -0.86
CA LEU A 139 -11.14 -3.44 -1.00
C LEU A 139 -10.96 -4.91 -1.40
N GLN A 140 -12.05 -5.63 -1.67
CA GLN A 140 -11.98 -7.04 -2.06
C GLN A 140 -11.10 -7.29 -3.28
N ASP A 141 -11.19 -6.45 -4.30
CA ASP A 141 -10.41 -6.64 -5.52
C ASP A 141 -8.90 -6.44 -5.26
N ILE A 142 -8.55 -5.44 -4.47
CA ILE A 142 -7.15 -5.21 -4.10
C ILE A 142 -6.65 -6.35 -3.22
N ARG A 143 -7.47 -6.81 -2.29
CA ARG A 143 -7.13 -7.97 -1.46
C ARG A 143 -6.87 -9.21 -2.32
N GLY A 144 -7.68 -9.42 -3.36
CA GLY A 144 -7.51 -10.52 -4.29
C GLY A 144 -6.23 -10.44 -5.11
N ARG A 145 -5.68 -9.24 -5.29
CA ARG A 145 -4.40 -9.03 -5.98
C ARG A 145 -3.20 -9.05 -5.04
N ALA A 146 -3.42 -9.10 -3.74
CA ALA A 146 -2.35 -9.02 -2.76
C ALA A 146 -1.43 -10.25 -2.85
N HIS A 147 -0.14 -9.99 -2.77
CA HIS A 147 0.88 -11.05 -2.72
C HIS A 147 1.02 -11.60 -1.30
N LYS A 148 0.74 -10.77 -0.32
CA LYS A 148 0.75 -11.16 1.08
C LYS A 148 -0.35 -10.45 1.84
N ILE A 149 -1.10 -11.20 2.62
CA ILE A 149 -2.14 -10.67 3.50
C ILE A 149 -1.71 -10.93 4.93
N ILE A 150 -1.70 -9.87 5.73
CA ILE A 150 -1.36 -9.97 7.15
C ILE A 150 -2.58 -9.59 7.97
N ASP A 151 -3.02 -10.53 8.79
CA ASP A 151 -4.06 -10.30 9.77
C ASP A 151 -3.40 -9.81 11.06
N THR A 152 -3.72 -8.59 11.45
CA THR A 152 -3.16 -7.95 12.63
C THR A 152 -4.06 -8.07 13.85
N SER A 153 -5.05 -8.94 13.80
CA SER A 153 -5.94 -9.21 14.94
C SER A 153 -5.16 -9.90 16.05
N ASN A 154 -5.09 -9.27 17.21
CA ASN A 154 -4.47 -9.84 18.39
C ASN A 154 -5.32 -9.59 19.62
#